data_0412ec3b1f7cfb95751b7b0b408be6ab
#
_entry.id   0412ec3b1f7cfb95751b7b0b408be6ab
#
_cell.length_a   1.000
_cell.length_b   1.000
_cell.length_c   1.000
_cell.angle_alpha   90.00
_cell.angle_beta   90.00
_cell.angle_gamma   90.00
#
_symmetry.space_group_name_H-M   'P 1'
#
loop_
_entity.id
_entity.type
_entity.pdbx_description
1 polymer ?
#
loop_
_entity_poly.entity_id
_entity_poly.type
_entity_poly.pdbx_seq_one_letter_code
_entity_poly.pdbx_strand_id
1 'polypeptide(L)'
;EAFQILLDGRRVKSPVARELAVPSRPLAEAVAAEWDAQSEKILPASMPLTQLAFTAIDRIAPQQAEVADRIVRYGETDLLCYRATAPADLVQLQADHWDPLLAWAADDLGAVLVVTEGIVPVDQPKAAVGALARAVSDLDAYRLTALAAAAQAAGSLVIGLALVQGRLDAMAAVAASQLDESYQSEKWGEDKESLDRLRALQAEIAQAETFLSLL
;
A
#
# COMPACT_ATOMS: atom_id res chain seq x y z
N GLU A 1 11.56 22.28 -2.17
CA GLU A 1 11.88 22.60 -0.76
C GLU A 1 11.58 21.39 0.12
N ALA A 2 12.40 21.15 1.17
CA ALA A 2 12.15 20.12 2.15
C ALA A 2 11.92 20.77 3.53
N PHE A 3 10.93 20.24 4.26
CA PHE A 3 10.54 20.72 5.59
C PHE A 3 11.22 19.87 6.66
N GLN A 4 12.02 20.50 7.52
CA GLN A 4 12.75 19.82 8.58
C GLN A 4 11.92 19.80 9.87
N ILE A 5 11.96 18.66 10.57
CA ILE A 5 11.32 18.51 11.86
C ILE A 5 12.32 18.84 12.97
N LEU A 6 11.91 19.73 13.87
CA LEU A 6 12.70 20.16 15.02
C LEU A 6 12.02 19.73 16.33
N LEU A 7 12.79 19.17 17.24
CA LEU A 7 12.38 18.91 18.62
C LEU A 7 13.27 19.75 19.54
N ASP A 8 12.68 20.67 20.31
CA ASP A 8 13.39 21.62 21.17
C ASP A 8 14.49 22.40 20.45
N GLY A 9 14.22 22.81 19.19
CA GLY A 9 15.15 23.53 18.35
C GLY A 9 16.28 22.67 17.72
N ARG A 10 16.27 21.36 17.95
CA ARG A 10 17.24 20.42 17.39
C ARG A 10 16.59 19.61 16.27
N ARG A 11 17.32 19.36 15.20
CA ARG A 11 16.85 18.53 14.08
C ARG A 11 16.64 17.10 14.52
N VAL A 12 15.45 16.57 14.26
CA VAL A 12 15.15 15.16 14.47
C VAL A 12 15.93 14.34 13.45
N LYS A 13 16.47 13.22 13.90
CA LYS A 13 17.20 12.27 13.05
C LYS A 13 16.51 10.91 13.03
N SER A 14 16.60 10.26 11.88
CA SER A 14 16.17 8.88 11.72
C SER A 14 17.08 7.89 12.48
N PRO A 15 16.70 6.62 12.60
CA PRO A 15 17.51 5.56 13.22
C PRO A 15 18.93 5.43 12.65
N VAL A 16 19.14 5.75 11.35
CA VAL A 16 20.47 5.74 10.72
C VAL A 16 21.11 7.13 10.67
N ALA A 17 20.67 8.03 11.55
CA ALA A 17 21.22 9.37 11.77
C ALA A 17 21.07 10.35 10.57
N ARG A 18 20.14 10.11 9.64
CA ARG A 18 19.74 11.07 8.61
C ARG A 18 18.77 12.10 9.18
N GLU A 19 18.81 13.33 8.66
CA GLU A 19 17.87 14.38 9.07
C GLU A 19 16.44 14.01 8.60
N LEU A 20 15.45 14.15 9.51
CA LEU A 20 14.05 14.01 9.18
C LEU A 20 13.59 15.28 8.46
N ALA A 21 13.54 15.19 7.14
CA ALA A 21 13.07 16.24 6.26
C ALA A 21 12.07 15.65 5.27
N VAL A 22 10.88 16.22 5.17
CA VAL A 22 9.77 15.71 4.35
C VAL A 22 9.41 16.69 3.23
N PRO A 23 8.79 16.23 2.12
CA PRO A 23 8.62 17.02 0.91
C PRO A 23 7.51 18.07 0.99
N SER A 24 6.58 17.93 1.94
CA SER A 24 5.43 18.80 2.05
C SER A 24 5.27 19.38 3.45
N ARG A 25 4.67 20.57 3.52
CA ARG A 25 4.36 21.20 4.80
C ARG A 25 3.28 20.46 5.59
N PRO A 26 2.17 19.99 4.97
CA PRO A 26 1.16 19.21 5.69
C PRO A 26 1.75 17.96 6.36
N LEU A 27 2.62 17.23 5.66
CA LEU A 27 3.28 16.05 6.24
C LEU A 27 4.22 16.44 7.39
N ALA A 28 4.96 17.55 7.26
CA ALA A 28 5.83 18.04 8.33
C ALA A 28 5.04 18.41 9.59
N GLU A 29 3.92 19.10 9.44
CA GLU A 29 3.04 19.46 10.55
C GLU A 29 2.41 18.23 11.23
N ALA A 30 1.97 17.25 10.45
CA ALA A 30 1.43 16.00 10.98
C ALA A 30 2.49 15.16 11.71
N VAL A 31 3.69 15.04 11.15
CA VAL A 31 4.83 14.38 11.80
C VAL A 31 5.22 15.12 13.09
N ALA A 32 5.29 16.46 13.07
CA ALA A 32 5.57 17.24 14.27
C ALA A 32 4.52 17.00 15.37
N ALA A 33 3.24 16.88 15.03
CA ALA A 33 2.18 16.56 15.95
C ALA A 33 2.34 15.17 16.59
N GLU A 34 2.83 14.16 15.83
CA GLU A 34 3.15 12.84 16.40
C GLU A 34 4.27 12.94 17.45
N TRP A 35 5.28 13.78 17.21
CA TRP A 35 6.37 14.01 18.16
C TRP A 35 5.90 14.79 19.39
N ASP A 36 5.07 15.82 19.21
CA ASP A 36 4.50 16.61 20.30
C ASP A 36 3.58 15.79 21.23
N ALA A 37 2.93 14.77 20.69
CA ALA A 37 2.10 13.85 21.45
C ALA A 37 2.89 12.86 22.33
N GLN A 38 4.23 12.79 22.18
CA GLN A 38 5.05 11.93 23.04
C GLN A 38 5.28 12.57 24.41
N SER A 39 5.43 11.73 25.43
CA SER A 39 5.67 12.17 26.81
C SER A 39 7.04 11.70 27.32
N GLU A 40 7.10 10.96 28.41
CA GLU A 40 8.35 10.47 28.99
C GLU A 40 9.12 9.49 28.10
N LYS A 41 8.40 8.77 27.24
CA LYS A 41 8.97 7.78 26.32
C LYS A 41 8.40 7.94 24.93
N ILE A 42 9.26 7.81 23.93
CA ILE A 42 8.85 7.75 22.54
C ILE A 42 8.27 6.36 22.27
N LEU A 43 7.02 6.33 21.76
CA LEU A 43 6.30 5.12 21.41
C LEU A 43 6.15 5.04 19.88
N PRO A 44 7.05 4.38 19.14
CA PRO A 44 7.01 4.35 17.68
C PRO A 44 5.67 3.88 17.10
N ALA A 45 4.99 2.95 17.78
CA ALA A 45 3.67 2.46 17.35
C ALA A 45 2.57 3.55 17.29
N SER A 46 2.75 4.66 18.00
CA SER A 46 1.85 5.83 17.94
C SER A 46 2.28 6.91 16.96
N MET A 47 3.31 6.63 16.13
CA MET A 47 3.93 7.58 15.21
C MET A 47 4.02 7.03 13.77
N PRO A 48 2.90 6.61 13.15
CA PRO A 48 2.92 5.93 11.86
C PRO A 48 3.48 6.79 10.73
N LEU A 49 3.16 8.08 10.68
CA LEU A 49 3.68 8.98 9.64
C LEU A 49 5.18 9.19 9.76
N THR A 50 5.69 9.34 10.99
CA THR A 50 7.13 9.38 11.28
C THR A 50 7.82 8.09 10.82
N GLN A 51 7.23 6.92 11.07
CA GLN A 51 7.80 5.64 10.65
C GLN A 51 7.84 5.49 9.12
N LEU A 52 6.77 5.91 8.42
CA LEU A 52 6.75 5.93 6.96
C LEU A 52 7.79 6.91 6.40
N ALA A 53 7.92 8.11 7.00
CA ALA A 53 8.93 9.08 6.60
C ALA A 53 10.36 8.55 6.82
N PHE A 54 10.64 7.90 7.95
CA PHE A 54 11.92 7.23 8.18
C PHE A 54 12.18 6.11 7.18
N THR A 55 11.16 5.31 6.86
CA THR A 55 11.27 4.26 5.85
C THR A 55 11.61 4.85 4.47
N ALA A 56 10.96 5.95 4.09
CA ALA A 56 11.24 6.64 2.84
C ALA A 56 12.70 7.13 2.78
N ILE A 57 13.18 7.76 3.86
CA ILE A 57 14.52 8.36 3.92
C ILE A 57 15.62 7.29 4.05
N ASP A 58 15.41 6.30 4.92
CA ASP A 58 16.47 5.37 5.33
C ASP A 58 16.57 4.14 4.43
N ARG A 59 15.44 3.68 3.92
CA ARG A 59 15.35 2.41 3.18
C ARG A 59 15.02 2.59 1.71
N ILE A 60 14.03 3.43 1.39
CA ILE A 60 13.54 3.54 0.01
C ILE A 60 14.47 4.43 -0.82
N ALA A 61 14.71 5.68 -0.41
CA ALA A 61 15.49 6.63 -1.20
C ALA A 61 16.91 6.14 -1.59
N PRO A 62 17.67 5.42 -0.73
CA PRO A 62 19.00 4.94 -1.09
C PRO A 62 19.03 3.81 -2.11
N GLN A 63 17.93 3.07 -2.26
CA GLN A 63 17.83 1.87 -3.11
C GLN A 63 16.49 1.81 -3.86
N GLN A 64 16.02 2.97 -4.33
CA GLN A 64 14.68 3.14 -4.89
C GLN A 64 14.39 2.18 -6.04
N ALA A 65 15.33 2.00 -6.97
CA ALA A 65 15.17 1.10 -8.11
C ALA A 65 15.02 -0.37 -7.66
N GLU A 66 15.84 -0.83 -6.71
CA GLU A 66 15.76 -2.19 -6.19
C GLU A 66 14.43 -2.47 -5.46
N VAL A 67 13.96 -1.45 -4.70
CA VAL A 67 12.67 -1.54 -4.04
C VAL A 67 11.52 -1.55 -5.05
N ALA A 68 11.58 -0.70 -6.07
CA ALA A 68 10.60 -0.69 -7.16
C ALA A 68 10.51 -2.06 -7.85
N ASP A 69 11.64 -2.66 -8.22
CA ASP A 69 11.69 -3.98 -8.84
C ASP A 69 11.06 -5.06 -7.95
N ARG A 70 11.30 -4.98 -6.63
CA ARG A 70 10.71 -5.92 -5.68
C ARG A 70 9.19 -5.76 -5.56
N ILE A 71 8.69 -4.53 -5.59
CA ILE A 71 7.26 -4.25 -5.51
C ILE A 71 6.55 -4.70 -6.79
N VAL A 72 7.17 -4.53 -7.96
CA VAL A 72 6.61 -4.98 -9.24
C VAL A 72 6.30 -6.49 -9.25
N ARG A 73 7.03 -7.30 -8.50
CA ARG A 73 6.77 -8.74 -8.39
C ARG A 73 5.39 -9.09 -7.83
N TYR A 74 4.77 -8.20 -7.04
CA TYR A 74 3.36 -8.39 -6.63
C TYR A 74 2.42 -8.39 -7.84
N GLY A 75 2.76 -7.68 -8.92
CA GLY A 75 1.98 -7.72 -10.16
C GLY A 75 2.14 -9.02 -10.98
N GLU A 76 3.19 -9.80 -10.73
CA GLU A 76 3.36 -11.12 -11.36
C GLU A 76 2.40 -12.17 -10.79
N THR A 77 1.98 -11.99 -9.52
CA THR A 77 1.06 -12.86 -8.79
C THR A 77 -0.02 -12.04 -8.08
N ASP A 78 -0.56 -11.04 -8.77
CA ASP A 78 -1.52 -10.11 -8.19
C ASP A 78 -2.80 -10.83 -7.74
N LEU A 79 -3.26 -10.54 -6.52
CA LEU A 79 -4.47 -11.11 -5.92
C LEU A 79 -5.66 -11.09 -6.88
N LEU A 80 -5.85 -9.99 -7.60
CA LEU A 80 -6.99 -9.78 -8.50
C LEU A 80 -7.02 -10.74 -9.68
N CYS A 81 -5.91 -11.43 -9.95
CA CYS A 81 -5.79 -12.37 -11.07
C CYS A 81 -6.21 -13.80 -10.72
N TYR A 82 -6.41 -14.12 -9.44
CA TYR A 82 -6.75 -15.49 -9.00
C TYR A 82 -8.22 -15.55 -8.60
N ARG A 83 -9.04 -16.27 -9.39
CA ARG A 83 -10.48 -16.26 -9.23
C ARG A 83 -11.02 -17.58 -8.71
N ALA A 84 -12.02 -17.48 -7.86
CA ALA A 84 -12.80 -18.62 -7.43
C ALA A 84 -13.54 -19.25 -8.63
N THR A 85 -13.68 -20.58 -8.61
CA THR A 85 -14.50 -21.32 -9.57
C THR A 85 -15.89 -21.63 -9.04
N ALA A 86 -16.05 -21.53 -7.71
CA ALA A 86 -17.28 -21.77 -6.96
C ALA A 86 -17.16 -21.14 -5.55
N PRO A 87 -18.26 -20.84 -4.88
CA PRO A 87 -19.64 -20.87 -5.40
C PRO A 87 -19.94 -19.67 -6.33
N ALA A 88 -21.03 -19.72 -7.08
CA ALA A 88 -21.33 -18.73 -8.12
C ALA A 88 -21.50 -17.29 -7.59
N ASP A 89 -22.00 -17.13 -6.37
CA ASP A 89 -22.13 -15.83 -5.72
C ASP A 89 -20.75 -15.20 -5.38
N LEU A 90 -19.75 -15.99 -4.98
CA LEU A 90 -18.39 -15.52 -4.80
C LEU A 90 -17.75 -15.14 -6.13
N VAL A 91 -17.91 -15.97 -7.17
CA VAL A 91 -17.39 -15.67 -8.52
C VAL A 91 -17.93 -14.34 -9.02
N GLN A 92 -19.25 -14.11 -8.85
CA GLN A 92 -19.85 -12.84 -9.26
C GLN A 92 -19.35 -11.68 -8.41
N LEU A 93 -19.22 -11.85 -7.09
CA LEU A 93 -18.74 -10.84 -6.19
C LEU A 93 -17.29 -10.40 -6.55
N GLN A 94 -16.42 -11.37 -6.85
CA GLN A 94 -15.06 -11.08 -7.33
C GLN A 94 -15.08 -10.32 -8.66
N ALA A 95 -15.94 -10.72 -9.61
CA ALA A 95 -16.06 -10.03 -10.89
C ALA A 95 -16.51 -8.57 -10.68
N ASP A 96 -17.53 -8.34 -9.88
CA ASP A 96 -18.10 -7.01 -9.65
C ASP A 96 -17.09 -6.04 -9.01
N HIS A 97 -16.19 -6.55 -8.16
CA HIS A 97 -15.23 -5.70 -7.43
C HIS A 97 -13.84 -5.64 -8.08
N TRP A 98 -13.36 -6.71 -8.70
CA TRP A 98 -12.01 -6.81 -9.19
C TRP A 98 -11.87 -6.50 -10.69
N ASP A 99 -12.87 -6.81 -11.52
CA ASP A 99 -12.82 -6.51 -12.95
C ASP A 99 -12.71 -5.01 -13.25
N PRO A 100 -13.39 -4.11 -12.52
CA PRO A 100 -13.20 -2.67 -12.71
C PRO A 100 -11.77 -2.19 -12.41
N LEU A 101 -11.07 -2.83 -11.47
CA LEU A 101 -9.67 -2.49 -11.13
C LEU A 101 -8.71 -2.99 -12.20
N LEU A 102 -8.93 -4.21 -12.72
CA LEU A 102 -8.13 -4.74 -13.82
C LEU A 102 -8.39 -3.98 -15.13
N ALA A 103 -9.63 -3.57 -15.39
CA ALA A 103 -9.95 -2.72 -16.53
C ALA A 103 -9.25 -1.36 -16.43
N TRP A 104 -9.29 -0.71 -15.25
CA TRP A 104 -8.54 0.51 -15.01
C TRP A 104 -7.03 0.32 -15.21
N ALA A 105 -6.44 -0.77 -14.71
CA ALA A 105 -5.03 -1.05 -14.91
C ALA A 105 -4.67 -1.23 -16.39
N ALA A 106 -5.56 -1.84 -17.17
CA ALA A 106 -5.40 -1.99 -18.62
C ALA A 106 -5.50 -0.65 -19.34
N ASP A 107 -6.53 0.15 -19.03
CA ASP A 107 -6.84 1.38 -19.75
C ASP A 107 -5.89 2.53 -19.39
N ASP A 108 -5.63 2.74 -18.10
CA ASP A 108 -4.86 3.89 -17.61
C ASP A 108 -3.35 3.61 -17.51
N LEU A 109 -2.98 2.37 -17.14
CA LEU A 109 -1.57 2.00 -16.98
C LEU A 109 -1.03 1.22 -18.19
N GLY A 110 -1.89 0.70 -19.06
CA GLY A 110 -1.51 -0.21 -20.15
C GLY A 110 -1.13 -1.61 -19.64
N ALA A 111 -1.55 -1.98 -18.43
CA ALA A 111 -1.24 -3.25 -17.78
C ALA A 111 -2.37 -4.26 -17.97
N VAL A 112 -2.42 -4.92 -19.13
CA VAL A 112 -3.40 -5.97 -19.42
C VAL A 112 -2.98 -7.27 -18.75
N LEU A 113 -3.51 -7.52 -17.55
CA LEU A 113 -3.21 -8.72 -16.76
C LEU A 113 -4.11 -9.90 -17.16
N VAL A 114 -3.57 -11.11 -17.02
CA VAL A 114 -4.27 -12.37 -17.30
C VAL A 114 -4.86 -12.91 -16.00
N VAL A 115 -6.15 -13.20 -16.04
CA VAL A 115 -6.91 -13.83 -14.96
C VAL A 115 -6.84 -15.34 -15.09
N THR A 116 -6.69 -16.04 -13.96
CA THR A 116 -6.73 -17.51 -13.89
C THR A 116 -7.79 -17.98 -12.88
N GLU A 117 -8.25 -19.19 -13.04
CA GLU A 117 -9.16 -19.84 -12.10
C GLU A 117 -8.38 -20.74 -11.13
N GLY A 118 -8.76 -20.68 -9.85
CA GLY A 118 -8.10 -21.43 -8.79
C GLY A 118 -6.72 -20.86 -8.43
N ILE A 119 -5.83 -21.73 -7.94
CA ILE A 119 -4.53 -21.35 -7.35
C ILE A 119 -3.35 -21.67 -8.26
N VAL A 120 -3.58 -22.09 -9.49
CA VAL A 120 -2.48 -22.42 -10.43
C VAL A 120 -1.88 -21.12 -10.95
N PRO A 121 -0.58 -20.89 -10.73
CA PRO A 121 0.09 -19.69 -11.23
C PRO A 121 0.00 -19.60 -12.75
N VAL A 122 -0.24 -18.37 -13.23
CA VAL A 122 -0.15 -18.03 -14.66
C VAL A 122 0.88 -16.93 -14.84
N ASP A 123 1.77 -17.11 -15.83
CA ASP A 123 2.74 -16.08 -16.15
C ASP A 123 2.06 -14.85 -16.73
N GLN A 124 2.30 -13.70 -16.13
CA GLN A 124 1.79 -12.44 -16.64
C GLN A 124 2.55 -11.98 -17.89
N PRO A 125 1.86 -11.37 -18.87
CA PRO A 125 2.51 -10.85 -20.07
C PRO A 125 3.62 -9.86 -19.71
N LYS A 126 4.81 -10.01 -20.32
CA LYS A 126 5.94 -9.09 -20.09
C LYS A 126 5.58 -7.62 -20.35
N ALA A 127 4.67 -7.37 -21.29
CA ALA A 127 4.17 -6.02 -21.57
C ALA A 127 3.38 -5.45 -20.39
N ALA A 128 2.53 -6.26 -19.74
CA ALA A 128 1.75 -5.85 -18.57
C ALA A 128 2.66 -5.59 -17.37
N VAL A 129 3.59 -6.51 -17.06
CA VAL A 129 4.58 -6.32 -15.98
C VAL A 129 5.44 -5.08 -16.25
N GLY A 130 5.87 -4.86 -17.50
CA GLY A 130 6.62 -3.66 -17.89
C GLY A 130 5.82 -2.36 -17.77
N ALA A 131 4.49 -2.42 -17.96
CA ALA A 131 3.61 -1.28 -17.74
C ALA A 131 3.48 -0.94 -16.25
N LEU A 132 3.27 -1.94 -15.40
CA LEU A 132 3.29 -1.78 -13.95
C LEU A 132 4.65 -1.24 -13.45
N ALA A 133 5.76 -1.77 -13.99
CA ALA A 133 7.10 -1.30 -13.63
C ALA A 133 7.31 0.19 -13.94
N ARG A 134 6.79 0.69 -15.08
CA ARG A 134 6.83 2.12 -15.39
C ARG A 134 6.03 2.94 -14.37
N ALA A 135 4.79 2.53 -14.07
CA ALA A 135 3.94 3.23 -13.10
C ALA A 135 4.59 3.29 -11.70
N VAL A 136 5.33 2.25 -11.30
CA VAL A 136 6.07 2.21 -10.03
C VAL A 136 7.32 3.08 -10.08
N SER A 137 8.08 3.07 -11.19
CA SER A 137 9.34 3.82 -11.34
C SER A 137 9.13 5.34 -11.40
N ASP A 138 7.95 5.79 -11.78
CA ASP A 138 7.58 7.22 -11.83
C ASP A 138 7.31 7.82 -10.43
N LEU A 139 7.23 6.99 -9.38
CA LEU A 139 6.98 7.42 -8.02
C LEU A 139 8.26 7.91 -7.34
N ASP A 140 8.15 8.99 -6.58
CA ASP A 140 9.20 9.40 -5.64
C ASP A 140 9.29 8.43 -4.44
N ALA A 141 10.35 8.58 -3.62
CA ALA A 141 10.59 7.67 -2.49
C ALA A 141 9.46 7.65 -1.46
N TYR A 142 8.72 8.75 -1.27
CA TYR A 142 7.62 8.84 -0.31
C TYR A 142 6.39 8.11 -0.84
N ARG A 143 5.99 8.36 -2.09
CA ARG A 143 4.89 7.65 -2.74
C ARG A 143 5.20 6.16 -2.89
N LEU A 144 6.45 5.82 -3.21
CA LEU A 144 6.90 4.43 -3.27
C LEU A 144 6.84 3.73 -1.91
N THR A 145 7.08 4.47 -0.81
CA THR A 145 6.93 3.94 0.55
C THR A 145 5.46 3.58 0.83
N ALA A 146 4.54 4.48 0.52
CA ALA A 146 3.11 4.22 0.68
C ALA A 146 2.62 3.06 -0.21
N LEU A 147 3.08 3.01 -1.47
CA LEU A 147 2.80 1.90 -2.38
C LEU A 147 3.30 0.57 -1.81
N ALA A 148 4.52 0.54 -1.28
CA ALA A 148 5.10 -0.68 -0.71
C ALA A 148 4.26 -1.21 0.46
N ALA A 149 3.84 -0.32 1.37
CA ALA A 149 2.97 -0.69 2.48
C ALA A 149 1.61 -1.21 1.99
N ALA A 150 0.95 -0.46 1.11
CA ALA A 150 -0.37 -0.83 0.60
C ALA A 150 -0.36 -2.12 -0.22
N ALA A 151 0.59 -2.28 -1.16
CA ALA A 151 0.68 -3.46 -2.01
C ALA A 151 1.02 -4.73 -1.19
N GLN A 152 1.89 -4.62 -0.20
CA GLN A 152 2.21 -5.71 0.70
C GLN A 152 1.00 -6.11 1.55
N ALA A 153 0.30 -5.14 2.15
CA ALA A 153 -0.88 -5.38 2.96
C ALA A 153 -2.03 -5.99 2.14
N ALA A 154 -2.28 -5.45 0.95
CA ALA A 154 -3.36 -5.90 0.07
C ALA A 154 -3.04 -7.19 -0.72
N GLY A 155 -1.77 -7.61 -0.83
CA GLY A 155 -1.37 -8.71 -1.72
C GLY A 155 -1.57 -8.39 -3.21
N SER A 156 -1.68 -7.11 -3.58
CA SER A 156 -1.98 -6.65 -4.93
C SER A 156 -1.26 -5.34 -5.25
N LEU A 157 -0.49 -5.34 -6.33
CA LEU A 157 0.12 -4.12 -6.85
C LEU A 157 -0.92 -3.20 -7.47
N VAL A 158 -1.95 -3.78 -8.11
CA VAL A 158 -3.03 -3.01 -8.74
C VAL A 158 -3.82 -2.22 -7.68
N ILE A 159 -4.19 -2.85 -6.55
CA ILE A 159 -4.85 -2.16 -5.43
C ILE A 159 -3.93 -1.06 -4.87
N GLY A 160 -2.65 -1.36 -4.65
CA GLY A 160 -1.68 -0.39 -4.16
C GLY A 160 -1.53 0.83 -5.07
N LEU A 161 -1.41 0.62 -6.39
CA LEU A 161 -1.35 1.70 -7.38
C LEU A 161 -2.65 2.49 -7.45
N ALA A 162 -3.81 1.81 -7.36
CA ALA A 162 -5.11 2.47 -7.33
C ALA A 162 -5.28 3.39 -6.11
N LEU A 163 -4.75 2.98 -4.95
CA LEU A 163 -4.69 3.82 -3.75
C LEU A 163 -3.76 5.04 -3.96
N VAL A 164 -2.54 4.81 -4.47
CA VAL A 164 -1.55 5.89 -4.70
C VAL A 164 -2.06 6.93 -5.69
N GLN A 165 -2.84 6.53 -6.68
CA GLN A 165 -3.42 7.41 -7.69
C GLN A 165 -4.80 7.98 -7.29
N GLY A 166 -5.29 7.70 -6.06
CA GLY A 166 -6.57 8.18 -5.56
C GLY A 166 -7.79 7.58 -6.27
N ARG A 167 -7.62 6.45 -6.95
CA ARG A 167 -8.72 5.70 -7.58
C ARG A 167 -9.55 4.94 -6.53
N LEU A 168 -8.89 4.47 -5.49
CA LEU A 168 -9.50 3.87 -4.29
C LEU A 168 -9.14 4.71 -3.06
N ASP A 169 -10.06 4.79 -2.12
CA ASP A 169 -9.76 5.13 -0.75
C ASP A 169 -9.33 3.89 0.05
N ALA A 170 -8.89 4.08 1.30
CA ALA A 170 -8.43 2.98 2.15
C ALA A 170 -9.54 1.94 2.41
N MET A 171 -10.79 2.37 2.58
CA MET A 171 -11.91 1.44 2.80
C MET A 171 -12.16 0.55 1.60
N ALA A 172 -12.19 1.12 0.40
CA ALA A 172 -12.38 0.39 -0.84
C ALA A 172 -11.18 -0.55 -1.14
N ALA A 173 -9.95 -0.12 -0.85
CA ALA A 173 -8.76 -0.95 -0.99
C ALA A 173 -8.78 -2.16 -0.04
N VAL A 174 -9.19 -1.96 1.22
CA VAL A 174 -9.40 -3.05 2.19
C VAL A 174 -10.50 -4.00 1.71
N ALA A 175 -11.64 -3.46 1.29
CA ALA A 175 -12.76 -4.28 0.81
C ALA A 175 -12.37 -5.15 -0.39
N ALA A 176 -11.62 -4.58 -1.34
CA ALA A 176 -11.12 -5.32 -2.49
C ALA A 176 -10.10 -6.41 -2.10
N SER A 177 -9.18 -6.10 -1.18
CA SER A 177 -8.13 -7.02 -0.76
C SER A 177 -8.61 -8.16 0.15
N GLN A 178 -9.69 -7.94 0.91
CA GLN A 178 -10.22 -8.88 1.90
C GLN A 178 -11.57 -9.48 1.46
N LEU A 179 -11.87 -9.44 0.17
CA LEU A 179 -13.17 -9.88 -0.36
C LEU A 179 -13.45 -11.35 -0.05
N ASP A 180 -12.48 -12.23 -0.31
CA ASP A 180 -12.63 -13.67 -0.10
C ASP A 180 -12.73 -14.02 1.39
N GLU A 181 -11.89 -13.38 2.22
CA GLU A 181 -11.90 -13.55 3.68
C GLU A 181 -13.22 -13.05 4.28
N SER A 182 -13.74 -11.92 3.80
CA SER A 182 -15.01 -11.37 4.25
C SER A 182 -16.17 -12.29 3.87
N TYR A 183 -16.18 -12.79 2.63
CA TYR A 183 -17.17 -13.77 2.18
C TYR A 183 -17.14 -15.05 3.03
N GLN A 184 -15.94 -15.55 3.36
CA GLN A 184 -15.78 -16.73 4.21
C GLN A 184 -16.27 -16.46 5.64
N SER A 185 -15.92 -15.31 6.21
CA SER A 185 -16.35 -14.92 7.57
C SER A 185 -17.85 -14.79 7.70
N GLU A 186 -18.54 -14.26 6.69
CA GLU A 186 -20.00 -14.19 6.66
C GLU A 186 -20.66 -15.57 6.66
N LYS A 187 -20.06 -16.56 6.00
CA LYS A 187 -20.64 -17.92 5.86
C LYS A 187 -20.32 -18.81 7.06
N TRP A 188 -19.12 -18.71 7.64
CA TRP A 188 -18.62 -19.66 8.64
C TRP A 188 -18.27 -19.03 9.99
N GLY A 189 -18.43 -17.70 10.11
CA GLY A 189 -18.13 -16.97 11.33
C GLY A 189 -16.69 -16.48 11.38
N GLU A 190 -16.43 -15.57 12.30
CA GLU A 190 -15.14 -14.92 12.50
C GLU A 190 -14.41 -15.51 13.72
N ASP A 191 -13.10 -15.65 13.64
CA ASP A 191 -12.25 -15.91 14.78
C ASP A 191 -11.42 -14.67 15.16
N LYS A 192 -10.93 -14.67 16.39
CA LYS A 192 -10.19 -13.52 16.94
C LYS A 192 -8.91 -13.20 16.15
N GLU A 193 -8.19 -14.21 15.69
CA GLU A 193 -6.93 -14.02 14.97
C GLU A 193 -7.15 -13.38 13.61
N SER A 194 -8.20 -13.80 12.90
CA SER A 194 -8.64 -13.20 11.62
C SER A 194 -9.04 -11.74 11.80
N LEU A 195 -9.79 -11.42 12.87
CA LEU A 195 -10.17 -10.04 13.19
C LEU A 195 -8.95 -9.15 13.52
N ASP A 196 -7.99 -9.68 14.27
CA ASP A 196 -6.78 -8.91 14.62
C ASP A 196 -5.91 -8.66 13.38
N ARG A 197 -5.81 -9.62 12.45
CA ARG A 197 -5.15 -9.44 11.14
C ARG A 197 -5.85 -8.41 10.27
N LEU A 198 -7.17 -8.49 10.19
CA LEU A 198 -7.96 -7.50 9.42
C LEU A 198 -7.76 -6.08 9.96
N ARG A 199 -7.79 -5.89 11.28
CA ARG A 199 -7.54 -4.58 11.91
C ARG A 199 -6.14 -4.04 11.61
N ALA A 200 -5.13 -4.91 11.66
CA ALA A 200 -3.75 -4.52 11.32
C ALA A 200 -3.65 -4.06 9.87
N LEU A 201 -4.22 -4.83 8.93
CA LEU A 201 -4.27 -4.50 7.51
C LEU A 201 -5.03 -3.19 7.24
N GLN A 202 -6.18 -3.00 7.86
CA GLN A 202 -6.95 -1.75 7.78
C GLN A 202 -6.13 -0.55 8.25
N ALA A 203 -5.40 -0.70 9.37
CA ALA A 203 -4.54 0.35 9.91
C ALA A 203 -3.39 0.67 8.93
N GLU A 204 -2.72 -0.33 8.36
CA GLU A 204 -1.62 -0.13 7.41
C GLU A 204 -2.07 0.60 6.15
N ILE A 205 -3.19 0.19 5.54
CA ILE A 205 -3.71 0.83 4.33
C ILE A 205 -4.20 2.26 4.62
N ALA A 206 -4.89 2.49 5.75
CA ALA A 206 -5.33 3.81 6.15
C ALA A 206 -4.16 4.76 6.46
N GLN A 207 -3.07 4.25 7.05
CA GLN A 207 -1.85 5.02 7.27
C GLN A 207 -1.17 5.40 5.95
N ALA A 208 -1.12 4.48 4.98
CA ALA A 208 -0.59 4.75 3.65
C ALA A 208 -1.41 5.83 2.93
N GLU A 209 -2.75 5.76 2.97
CA GLU A 209 -3.64 6.79 2.41
C GLU A 209 -3.42 8.15 3.08
N THR A 210 -3.41 8.19 4.42
CA THR A 210 -3.16 9.42 5.18
C THR A 210 -1.82 10.03 4.79
N PHE A 211 -0.77 9.22 4.71
CA PHE A 211 0.56 9.66 4.29
C PHE A 211 0.54 10.25 2.88
N LEU A 212 -0.12 9.61 1.93
CA LEU A 212 -0.28 10.08 0.55
C LEU A 212 -1.04 11.40 0.47
N SER A 213 -2.09 11.56 1.25
CA SER A 213 -2.92 12.78 1.26
C SER A 213 -2.17 14.02 1.77
N LEU A 214 -1.07 13.82 2.48
CA LEU A 214 -0.22 14.86 3.03
C LEU A 214 1.01 15.18 2.15
N LEU A 215 1.24 14.42 1.06
CA LEU A 215 2.33 14.66 0.11
C LEU A 215 1.98 15.71 -0.94
#